data_c7396f7aa74fab0fe29c0a5b14d0133b
#
_entry.id   c7396f7aa74fab0fe29c0a5b14d0133b
#
_cell.length_a   1.000
_cell.length_b   1.000
_cell.length_c   1.000
_cell.angle_alpha   90.00
_cell.angle_beta   90.00
_cell.angle_gamma   90.00
#
_symmetry.space_group_name_H-M   'P 1'
#
loop_
_entity.id
_entity.type
_entity.pdbx_description
1 polymer ?
#
loop_
_entity_poly.entity_id
_entity_poly.type
_entity_poly.pdbx_seq_one_letter_code
_entity_poly.pdbx_strand_id
1 'polypeptide(L)'
;MLRRFAALVAIALAMPAGAAHAAGLPRMVSMNVCTDQLLLTLADPEQIIALSRFSRDGWQSLSANDMRRYPVLSGGAEDVLLAKPDIVVASLFDKRSTRELLKAKGLHLAELAVPRTLAEARLQIREVGDITGHPDRAAAEIARLDAALARARSAAAERHYRVLPLSRRGWVAGSDSFVGSLLTETGLLNAAGDLGFSFGGFASLEAIVSLRPDFIVVSQTGNHASDDGQAFLLHPALERFYPPEKRIVIPERMTECGGVLLADALDALTAELKRVGR
;
A
#
# COMPACT_ATOMS: atom_id res chain seq x y z
N MET A 1 89.25 2.01 -21.15
CA MET A 1 87.92 2.37 -21.59
C MET A 1 86.91 1.60 -20.70
N LEU A 2 86.43 2.23 -19.60
CA LEU A 2 85.47 1.62 -18.69
C LEU A 2 84.06 2.10 -19.04
N ARG A 3 83.17 1.27 -19.48
CA ARG A 3 81.70 1.54 -19.64
C ARG A 3 81.02 1.23 -18.32
N ARG A 4 80.51 2.27 -17.64
CA ARG A 4 79.63 2.17 -16.46
C ARG A 4 78.23 1.96 -16.96
N PHE A 5 77.63 0.79 -16.67
CA PHE A 5 76.19 0.54 -16.81
C PHE A 5 75.44 1.06 -15.56
N ALA A 6 74.62 2.05 -15.74
CA ALA A 6 73.70 2.50 -14.69
C ALA A 6 72.42 1.66 -14.78
N ALA A 7 72.13 0.88 -13.75
CA ALA A 7 70.87 0.14 -13.62
C ALA A 7 69.80 1.07 -13.00
N LEU A 8 68.75 1.37 -13.77
CA LEU A 8 67.59 2.07 -13.29
C LEU A 8 66.67 1.03 -12.58
N VAL A 9 66.51 1.17 -11.25
CA VAL A 9 65.56 0.42 -10.45
C VAL A 9 64.22 1.17 -10.49
N ALA A 10 63.25 0.64 -11.19
CA ALA A 10 61.90 1.13 -11.19
C ALA A 10 61.15 0.62 -9.92
N ILE A 11 60.91 1.49 -8.97
CA ILE A 11 60.05 1.20 -7.81
C ILE A 11 58.61 1.33 -8.26
N ALA A 12 57.94 0.18 -8.44
CA ALA A 12 56.48 0.14 -8.64
C ALA A 12 55.80 0.44 -7.29
N LEU A 13 55.20 1.64 -7.14
CA LEU A 13 54.26 1.92 -6.05
C LEU A 13 53.00 1.07 -6.26
N ALA A 14 52.88 -0.02 -5.50
CA ALA A 14 51.61 -0.71 -5.35
C ALA A 14 50.66 0.15 -4.50
N MET A 15 49.70 0.82 -5.17
CA MET A 15 48.56 1.42 -4.46
C MET A 15 47.74 0.30 -3.81
N PRO A 16 47.44 0.39 -2.50
CA PRO A 16 46.51 -0.55 -1.91
C PRO A 16 45.13 -0.35 -2.60
N ALA A 17 44.65 -1.38 -3.25
CA ALA A 17 43.24 -1.44 -3.68
C ALA A 17 42.40 -1.25 -2.42
N GLY A 18 41.80 -0.08 -2.29
CA GLY A 18 40.86 0.21 -1.21
C GLY A 18 39.80 -0.91 -1.22
N ALA A 19 39.72 -1.68 -0.15
CA ALA A 19 38.63 -2.61 0.06
C ALA A 19 37.36 -1.78 -0.01
N ALA A 20 36.65 -1.87 -1.15
CA ALA A 20 35.26 -1.47 -1.21
C ALA A 20 34.57 -2.33 -0.14
N HIS A 21 34.24 -1.71 0.99
CA HIS A 21 33.29 -2.31 1.91
C HIS A 21 32.08 -2.60 1.07
N ALA A 22 31.69 -3.86 0.94
CA ALA A 22 30.38 -4.22 0.48
C ALA A 22 29.43 -3.53 1.47
N ALA A 23 28.89 -2.39 1.07
CA ALA A 23 27.90 -1.68 1.87
C ALA A 23 26.77 -2.68 2.06
N GLY A 24 26.55 -3.13 3.28
CA GLY A 24 25.44 -3.99 3.61
C GLY A 24 24.14 -3.28 3.18
N LEU A 25 23.07 -4.06 2.96
CA LEU A 25 21.77 -3.49 2.63
C LEU A 25 21.34 -2.47 3.71
N PRO A 26 20.65 -1.38 3.32
CA PRO A 26 20.33 -0.29 4.25
C PRO A 26 19.39 -0.75 5.37
N ARG A 27 19.62 -0.26 6.58
CA ARG A 27 18.78 -0.51 7.75
C ARG A 27 17.70 0.57 7.82
N MET A 28 16.44 0.15 7.95
CA MET A 28 15.31 1.04 7.76
C MET A 28 14.35 1.06 8.95
N VAL A 29 13.68 2.19 9.13
CA VAL A 29 12.47 2.32 9.95
C VAL A 29 11.29 2.73 9.09
N SER A 30 10.11 2.30 9.50
CA SER A 30 8.85 2.63 8.84
C SER A 30 8.01 3.57 9.72
N MET A 31 7.38 4.59 9.11
CA MET A 31 6.62 5.62 9.83
C MET A 31 5.11 5.35 9.89
N ASN A 32 4.56 4.52 8.98
CA ASN A 32 3.12 4.24 8.89
C ASN A 32 2.86 2.81 8.43
N VAL A 33 1.59 2.35 8.53
CA VAL A 33 1.20 0.99 8.20
C VAL A 33 1.44 0.62 6.74
N CYS A 34 1.35 1.58 5.82
CA CYS A 34 1.56 1.30 4.40
C CYS A 34 3.04 1.04 4.07
N THR A 35 3.93 1.81 4.69
CA THR A 35 5.37 1.58 4.57
C THR A 35 5.81 0.33 5.35
N ASP A 36 5.12 -0.03 6.45
CA ASP A 36 5.33 -1.31 7.15
C ASP A 36 5.10 -2.49 6.20
N GLN A 37 3.97 -2.51 5.50
CA GLN A 37 3.60 -3.58 4.57
C GLN A 37 4.60 -3.72 3.42
N LEU A 38 5.05 -2.58 2.86
CA LEU A 38 6.04 -2.57 1.79
C LEU A 38 7.38 -3.14 2.28
N LEU A 39 7.88 -2.71 3.44
CA LEU A 39 9.14 -3.22 3.98
C LEU A 39 9.06 -4.71 4.35
N LEU A 40 7.97 -5.16 4.95
CA LEU A 40 7.80 -6.58 5.29
C LEU A 40 7.80 -7.51 4.07
N THR A 41 7.36 -6.99 2.93
CA THR A 41 7.30 -7.77 1.68
C THR A 41 8.60 -7.70 0.90
N LEU A 42 9.27 -6.54 0.89
CA LEU A 42 10.36 -6.28 -0.03
C LEU A 42 11.75 -6.26 0.63
N ALA A 43 11.85 -5.98 1.94
CA ALA A 43 13.13 -5.95 2.65
C ALA A 43 13.50 -7.31 3.27
N ASP A 44 14.76 -7.49 3.62
CA ASP A 44 15.17 -8.56 4.51
C ASP A 44 14.76 -8.25 5.95
N PRO A 45 14.45 -9.25 6.78
CA PRO A 45 14.10 -9.03 8.18
C PRO A 45 15.13 -8.20 8.96
N GLU A 46 16.42 -8.36 8.65
CA GLU A 46 17.54 -7.68 9.30
C GLU A 46 17.65 -6.22 8.91
N GLN A 47 17.08 -5.81 7.79
CA GLN A 47 17.02 -4.41 7.36
C GLN A 47 15.98 -3.59 8.16
N ILE A 48 14.97 -4.25 8.74
CA ILE A 48 13.87 -3.59 9.43
C ILE A 48 14.22 -3.40 10.90
N ILE A 49 14.59 -2.17 11.29
CA ILE A 49 14.93 -1.82 12.67
C ILE A 49 13.69 -1.67 13.54
N ALA A 50 12.68 -0.97 13.03
CA ALA A 50 11.42 -0.72 13.72
C ALA A 50 10.30 -0.42 12.73
N LEU A 51 9.07 -0.71 13.14
CA LEU A 51 7.84 -0.47 12.41
C LEU A 51 7.01 0.64 13.07
N SER A 52 6.00 1.11 12.37
CA SER A 52 5.10 2.14 12.86
C SER A 52 4.28 1.67 14.06
N ARG A 53 3.74 2.62 14.82
CA ARG A 53 2.81 2.32 15.94
C ARG A 53 1.54 1.58 15.50
N PHE A 54 1.18 1.67 14.22
CA PHE A 54 -0.01 1.02 13.65
C PHE A 54 0.23 -0.43 13.22
N SER A 55 1.48 -0.88 13.22
CA SER A 55 1.87 -2.23 12.77
C SER A 55 1.14 -3.37 13.50
N ARG A 56 0.75 -3.13 14.76
CA ARG A 56 0.08 -4.12 15.62
C ARG A 56 -1.44 -3.98 15.63
N ASP A 57 -1.98 -3.02 14.93
CA ASP A 57 -3.42 -2.82 14.82
C ASP A 57 -4.01 -3.81 13.82
N GLY A 58 -4.76 -4.80 14.30
CA GLY A 58 -5.37 -5.85 13.48
C GLY A 58 -6.43 -5.33 12.50
N TRP A 59 -6.91 -4.09 12.65
CA TRP A 59 -7.80 -3.46 11.69
C TRP A 59 -7.07 -2.93 10.47
N GLN A 60 -5.88 -2.37 10.69
CA GLN A 60 -5.08 -1.73 9.66
C GLN A 60 -4.03 -2.67 9.04
N SER A 61 -3.57 -3.65 9.81
CA SER A 61 -2.51 -4.56 9.38
C SER A 61 -3.01 -6.00 9.21
N LEU A 62 -2.80 -6.57 8.02
CA LEU A 62 -3.04 -8.01 7.77
C LEU A 62 -1.98 -8.90 8.42
N SER A 63 -0.79 -8.37 8.63
CA SER A 63 0.36 -9.11 9.16
C SER A 63 0.69 -8.77 10.61
N ALA A 64 -0.30 -8.33 11.41
CA ALA A 64 -0.08 -7.88 12.79
C ALA A 64 0.70 -8.89 13.66
N ASN A 65 0.55 -10.20 13.43
CA ASN A 65 1.29 -11.23 14.15
C ASN A 65 2.77 -11.29 13.73
N ASP A 66 3.06 -11.20 12.43
CA ASP A 66 4.44 -11.24 11.91
C ASP A 66 5.20 -9.97 12.31
N MET A 67 4.50 -8.85 12.45
CA MET A 67 5.06 -7.57 12.86
C MET A 67 5.47 -7.54 14.34
N ARG A 68 4.98 -8.47 15.17
CA ARG A 68 5.30 -8.52 16.63
C ARG A 68 6.78 -8.71 16.95
N ARG A 69 7.56 -9.27 16.03
CA ARG A 69 9.00 -9.47 16.19
C ARG A 69 9.82 -8.17 16.09
N TYR A 70 9.24 -7.10 15.55
CA TYR A 70 9.93 -5.84 15.38
C TYR A 70 9.59 -4.85 16.50
N PRO A 71 10.55 -3.99 16.92
CA PRO A 71 10.27 -2.83 17.74
C PRO A 71 9.25 -1.91 17.08
N VAL A 72 8.51 -1.16 17.89
CA VAL A 72 7.47 -0.22 17.43
C VAL A 72 7.86 1.19 17.80
N LEU A 73 7.78 2.10 16.82
CA LEU A 73 7.98 3.54 17.02
C LEU A 73 6.74 4.17 17.69
N SER A 74 6.94 5.20 18.51
CA SER A 74 5.85 6.00 19.08
C SER A 74 5.15 6.89 18.03
N GLY A 75 5.86 7.18 16.94
CA GLY A 75 5.48 8.13 15.90
C GLY A 75 6.08 9.53 16.09
N GLY A 76 6.92 9.72 17.12
CA GLY A 76 7.76 10.90 17.31
C GLY A 76 9.08 10.82 16.53
N ALA A 77 9.81 11.93 16.45
CA ALA A 77 11.11 11.94 15.82
C ALA A 77 12.21 11.35 16.72
N GLU A 78 11.99 11.34 18.02
CA GLU A 78 12.97 10.94 19.03
C GLU A 78 13.36 9.48 18.88
N ASP A 79 12.38 8.58 18.78
CA ASP A 79 12.64 7.13 18.61
C ASP A 79 13.33 6.83 17.29
N VAL A 80 12.96 7.54 16.21
CA VAL A 80 13.62 7.41 14.90
C VAL A 80 15.08 7.82 15.00
N LEU A 81 15.37 8.94 15.67
CA LEU A 81 16.74 9.42 15.90
C LEU A 81 17.56 8.44 16.77
N LEU A 82 16.93 7.86 17.80
CA LEU A 82 17.56 6.86 18.66
C LEU A 82 17.84 5.55 17.92
N ALA A 83 16.98 5.15 16.99
CA ALA A 83 17.14 3.95 16.20
C ALA A 83 18.30 4.04 15.19
N LYS A 84 18.73 5.25 14.81
CA LYS A 84 19.82 5.51 13.87
C LYS A 84 19.70 4.69 12.58
N PRO A 85 18.60 4.82 11.83
CA PRO A 85 18.44 4.13 10.57
C PRO A 85 19.30 4.76 9.47
N ASP A 86 19.62 3.98 8.45
CA ASP A 86 20.21 4.50 7.21
C ASP A 86 19.14 5.22 6.37
N ILE A 87 17.89 4.68 6.37
CA ILE A 87 16.75 5.25 5.64
C ILE A 87 15.50 5.23 6.54
N VAL A 88 14.76 6.33 6.53
CA VAL A 88 13.41 6.43 7.10
C VAL A 88 12.42 6.35 5.96
N VAL A 89 11.57 5.32 5.94
CA VAL A 89 10.52 5.16 4.93
C VAL A 89 9.23 5.79 5.47
N ALA A 90 8.77 6.83 4.81
CA ALA A 90 7.65 7.66 5.22
C ALA A 90 6.69 7.91 4.06
N SER A 91 5.48 8.37 4.35
CA SER A 91 4.53 8.88 3.37
C SER A 91 4.49 10.40 3.42
N LEU A 92 4.09 11.03 2.32
CA LEU A 92 3.82 12.46 2.28
C LEU A 92 2.71 12.89 3.26
N PHE A 93 1.86 11.96 3.72
CA PHE A 93 0.80 12.20 4.70
C PHE A 93 1.25 12.03 6.17
N ASP A 94 2.45 11.50 6.41
CA ASP A 94 3.00 11.48 7.76
C ASP A 94 3.23 12.91 8.26
N LYS A 95 3.19 13.08 9.58
CA LYS A 95 3.27 14.39 10.22
C LYS A 95 4.42 15.22 9.68
N ARG A 96 4.11 16.31 8.98
CA ARG A 96 5.10 17.17 8.30
C ARG A 96 6.19 17.64 9.24
N SER A 97 5.83 18.11 10.45
CA SER A 97 6.81 18.59 11.43
C SER A 97 7.82 17.52 11.85
N THR A 98 7.39 16.24 11.95
CA THR A 98 8.28 15.12 12.24
C THR A 98 9.23 14.88 11.06
N ARG A 99 8.72 14.81 9.83
CA ARG A 99 9.53 14.59 8.62
C ARG A 99 10.57 15.70 8.43
N GLU A 100 10.17 16.97 8.56
CA GLU A 100 11.10 18.12 8.44
C GLU A 100 12.16 18.12 9.53
N LEU A 101 11.81 17.75 10.77
CA LEU A 101 12.80 17.63 11.85
C LEU A 101 13.81 16.53 11.57
N LEU A 102 13.38 15.36 11.09
CA LEU A 102 14.27 14.25 10.76
C LEU A 102 15.25 14.64 9.63
N LYS A 103 14.76 15.33 8.59
CA LYS A 103 15.60 15.88 7.51
C LYS A 103 16.61 16.90 8.05
N ALA A 104 16.15 17.83 8.91
CA ALA A 104 17.04 18.82 9.52
C ALA A 104 18.12 18.20 10.42
N LYS A 105 17.88 16.98 10.92
CA LYS A 105 18.86 16.17 11.66
C LYS A 105 19.76 15.31 10.76
N GLY A 106 19.63 15.44 9.44
CA GLY A 106 20.50 14.76 8.47
C GLY A 106 20.09 13.32 8.13
N LEU A 107 18.89 12.87 8.53
CA LEU A 107 18.40 11.55 8.15
C LEU A 107 17.92 11.54 6.69
N HIS A 108 18.20 10.44 6.02
CA HIS A 108 17.67 10.18 4.67
C HIS A 108 16.22 9.70 4.77
N LEU A 109 15.27 10.47 4.22
CA LEU A 109 13.86 10.12 4.15
C LEU A 109 13.49 9.70 2.72
N ALA A 110 13.00 8.48 2.57
CA ALA A 110 12.27 8.02 1.39
C ALA A 110 10.79 8.36 1.59
N GLU A 111 10.33 9.46 0.97
CA GLU A 111 8.96 9.95 1.12
C GLU A 111 8.09 9.46 -0.02
N LEU A 112 7.35 8.39 0.22
CA LEU A 112 6.50 7.76 -0.77
C LEU A 112 5.20 8.54 -0.98
N ALA A 113 4.81 8.74 -2.22
CA ALA A 113 3.49 9.23 -2.58
C ALA A 113 2.43 8.15 -2.30
N VAL A 114 1.19 8.54 -2.00
CA VAL A 114 0.08 7.59 -1.93
C VAL A 114 -0.45 7.35 -3.34
N PRO A 115 -0.42 6.10 -3.84
CA PRO A 115 -0.87 5.79 -5.18
C PRO A 115 -2.37 6.05 -5.34
N ARG A 116 -2.77 6.57 -6.50
CA ARG A 116 -4.16 6.77 -6.91
C ARG A 116 -4.60 5.79 -7.99
N THR A 117 -3.64 5.12 -8.61
CA THR A 117 -3.87 4.18 -9.70
C THR A 117 -3.02 2.93 -9.50
N LEU A 118 -3.39 1.84 -10.18
CA LEU A 118 -2.55 0.63 -10.20
C LEU A 118 -1.18 0.87 -10.86
N ALA A 119 -1.09 1.80 -11.81
CA ALA A 119 0.18 2.18 -12.41
C ALA A 119 1.11 2.84 -11.38
N GLU A 120 0.58 3.77 -10.57
CA GLU A 120 1.34 4.40 -9.48
C GLU A 120 1.71 3.40 -8.38
N ALA A 121 0.82 2.44 -8.07
CA ALA A 121 1.12 1.37 -7.12
C ALA A 121 2.31 0.50 -7.59
N ARG A 122 2.36 0.14 -8.88
CA ARG A 122 3.51 -0.58 -9.45
C ARG A 122 4.80 0.23 -9.38
N LEU A 123 4.73 1.55 -9.61
CA LEU A 123 5.89 2.43 -9.47
C LEU A 123 6.39 2.47 -8.02
N GLN A 124 5.50 2.59 -7.05
CA GLN A 124 5.85 2.59 -5.63
C GLN A 124 6.49 1.26 -5.19
N ILE A 125 5.93 0.12 -5.62
CA ILE A 125 6.50 -1.21 -5.32
C ILE A 125 7.93 -1.30 -5.89
N ARG A 126 8.15 -0.81 -7.13
CA ARG A 126 9.48 -0.80 -7.75
C ARG A 126 10.44 0.10 -6.99
N GLU A 127 10.02 1.32 -6.65
CA GLU A 127 10.82 2.29 -5.88
C GLU A 127 11.29 1.69 -4.55
N VAL A 128 10.38 1.02 -3.81
CA VAL A 128 10.75 0.39 -2.55
C VAL A 128 11.65 -0.84 -2.77
N GLY A 129 11.45 -1.59 -3.85
CA GLY A 129 12.37 -2.66 -4.24
C GLY A 129 13.80 -2.16 -4.47
N ASP A 130 13.96 -1.01 -5.13
CA ASP A 130 15.25 -0.38 -5.35
C ASP A 130 15.86 0.13 -4.03
N ILE A 131 15.07 0.78 -3.18
CA ILE A 131 15.48 1.27 -1.85
C ILE A 131 15.95 0.13 -0.95
N THR A 132 15.27 -1.02 -0.97
CA THR A 132 15.60 -2.19 -0.15
C THR A 132 16.76 -3.02 -0.73
N GLY A 133 17.12 -2.77 -2.00
CA GLY A 133 18.11 -3.58 -2.72
C GLY A 133 17.55 -4.92 -3.25
N HIS A 134 16.22 -5.05 -3.35
CA HIS A 134 15.53 -6.25 -3.81
C HIS A 134 14.59 -5.98 -5.01
N PRO A 135 15.09 -5.50 -6.16
CA PRO A 135 14.26 -5.23 -7.34
C PRO A 135 13.61 -6.50 -7.90
N ASP A 136 14.18 -7.67 -7.67
CA ASP A 136 13.63 -8.96 -8.02
C ASP A 136 12.35 -9.30 -7.24
N ARG A 137 12.29 -8.99 -5.93
CA ARG A 137 11.09 -9.13 -5.11
C ARG A 137 10.00 -8.17 -5.57
N ALA A 138 10.37 -6.93 -5.88
CA ALA A 138 9.44 -5.95 -6.43
C ALA A 138 8.86 -6.42 -7.77
N ALA A 139 9.68 -6.98 -8.67
CA ALA A 139 9.22 -7.53 -9.93
C ALA A 139 8.26 -8.72 -9.73
N ALA A 140 8.55 -9.61 -8.78
CA ALA A 140 7.68 -10.73 -8.45
C ALA A 140 6.32 -10.26 -7.87
N GLU A 141 6.34 -9.24 -7.01
CA GLU A 141 5.12 -8.66 -6.43
C GLU A 141 4.27 -7.95 -7.48
N ILE A 142 4.87 -7.22 -8.41
CA ILE A 142 4.17 -6.61 -9.55
C ILE A 142 3.55 -7.69 -10.44
N ALA A 143 4.26 -8.78 -10.72
CA ALA A 143 3.72 -9.91 -11.48
C ALA A 143 2.54 -10.58 -10.77
N ARG A 144 2.59 -10.70 -9.42
CA ARG A 144 1.47 -11.20 -8.60
C ARG A 144 0.25 -10.29 -8.74
N LEU A 145 0.44 -8.97 -8.66
CA LEU A 145 -0.60 -7.96 -8.83
C LEU A 145 -1.23 -8.04 -10.23
N ASP A 146 -0.42 -8.13 -11.28
CA ASP A 146 -0.91 -8.21 -12.66
C ASP A 146 -1.70 -9.50 -12.92
N ALA A 147 -1.26 -10.63 -12.36
CA ALA A 147 -1.98 -11.88 -12.44
C ALA A 147 -3.32 -11.83 -11.70
N ALA A 148 -3.38 -11.18 -10.52
CA ALA A 148 -4.62 -10.98 -9.78
C ALA A 148 -5.60 -10.07 -10.54
N LEU A 149 -5.09 -8.99 -11.15
CA LEU A 149 -5.90 -8.11 -12.01
C LEU A 149 -6.49 -8.87 -13.21
N ALA A 150 -5.70 -9.71 -13.86
CA ALA A 150 -6.18 -10.53 -14.97
C ALA A 150 -7.31 -11.49 -14.54
N ARG A 151 -7.19 -12.09 -13.35
CA ARG A 151 -8.26 -12.95 -12.77
C ARG A 151 -9.53 -12.15 -12.48
N ALA A 152 -9.40 -10.96 -11.90
CA ALA A 152 -10.52 -10.09 -11.59
C ALA A 152 -11.23 -9.61 -12.87
N ARG A 153 -10.48 -9.20 -13.89
CA ARG A 153 -11.01 -8.86 -15.22
C ARG A 153 -11.78 -10.04 -15.86
N SER A 154 -11.22 -11.23 -15.80
CA SER A 154 -11.90 -12.44 -16.32
C SER A 154 -13.21 -12.73 -15.58
N ALA A 155 -13.26 -12.52 -14.26
CA ALA A 155 -14.46 -12.70 -13.47
C ALA A 155 -15.54 -11.63 -13.75
N ALA A 156 -15.15 -10.43 -14.19
CA ALA A 156 -16.03 -9.32 -14.51
C ALA A 156 -16.46 -9.29 -15.99
N ALA A 157 -15.73 -9.95 -16.91
CA ALA A 157 -15.73 -9.71 -18.35
C ALA A 157 -17.09 -9.77 -19.07
N GLU A 158 -18.08 -10.48 -18.55
CA GLU A 158 -19.37 -10.63 -19.23
C GLU A 158 -20.52 -9.86 -18.54
N ARG A 159 -20.21 -9.06 -17.50
CA ARG A 159 -21.25 -8.68 -16.55
C ARG A 159 -21.48 -7.18 -16.39
N HIS A 160 -20.57 -6.32 -16.81
CA HIS A 160 -20.66 -4.83 -16.75
C HIS A 160 -21.44 -4.27 -15.53
N TYR A 161 -21.24 -4.89 -14.36
CA TYR A 161 -21.98 -4.52 -13.17
C TYR A 161 -21.70 -3.06 -12.78
N ARG A 162 -22.79 -2.32 -12.51
CA ARG A 162 -22.70 -1.01 -11.87
C ARG A 162 -22.55 -1.20 -10.37
N VAL A 163 -21.39 -0.80 -9.84
CA VAL A 163 -21.06 -0.97 -8.42
C VAL A 163 -20.87 0.39 -7.74
N LEU A 164 -21.25 0.49 -6.48
CA LEU A 164 -21.06 1.69 -5.68
C LEU A 164 -20.12 1.38 -4.51
N PRO A 165 -18.86 1.87 -4.51
CA PRO A 165 -17.97 1.75 -3.37
C PRO A 165 -18.49 2.62 -2.22
N LEU A 166 -18.98 1.98 -1.17
CA LEU A 166 -19.66 2.61 -0.05
C LEU A 166 -18.93 2.33 1.25
N SER A 167 -18.51 3.38 1.93
CA SER A 167 -17.84 3.33 3.22
C SER A 167 -18.68 3.97 4.32
N ARG A 168 -18.06 4.11 5.49
CA ARG A 168 -18.61 4.72 6.69
C ARG A 168 -19.26 6.08 6.40
N ARG A 169 -20.36 6.39 7.09
CA ARG A 169 -21.15 7.64 6.96
C ARG A 169 -21.70 7.91 5.56
N GLY A 170 -21.78 6.91 4.70
CA GLY A 170 -22.22 7.13 3.33
C GLY A 170 -21.15 7.73 2.41
N TRP A 171 -19.87 7.64 2.78
CA TRP A 171 -18.80 8.02 1.87
C TRP A 171 -18.77 7.09 0.66
N VAL A 172 -18.78 7.69 -0.52
CA VAL A 172 -18.72 7.01 -1.82
C VAL A 172 -17.42 7.38 -2.50
N ALA A 173 -16.65 6.40 -2.91
CA ALA A 173 -15.39 6.61 -3.63
C ALA A 173 -15.64 6.76 -5.13
N GLY A 174 -15.24 7.89 -5.71
CA GLY A 174 -15.40 8.21 -7.14
C GLY A 174 -14.34 7.56 -8.03
N SER A 175 -14.46 7.78 -9.35
CA SER A 175 -13.55 7.21 -10.37
C SER A 175 -12.09 7.63 -10.19
N ASP A 176 -11.85 8.85 -9.70
CA ASP A 176 -10.51 9.43 -9.53
C ASP A 176 -9.87 9.05 -8.18
N SER A 177 -10.58 8.25 -7.36
CA SER A 177 -10.04 7.62 -6.17
C SER A 177 -9.30 6.32 -6.50
N PHE A 178 -8.44 5.87 -5.59
CA PHE A 178 -7.73 4.61 -5.77
C PHE A 178 -8.69 3.42 -5.93
N VAL A 179 -9.70 3.31 -5.07
CA VAL A 179 -10.72 2.23 -5.14
C VAL A 179 -11.51 2.33 -6.45
N GLY A 180 -11.86 3.54 -6.88
CA GLY A 180 -12.54 3.77 -8.16
C GLY A 180 -11.68 3.30 -9.35
N SER A 181 -10.39 3.65 -9.36
CA SER A 181 -9.43 3.19 -10.37
C SER A 181 -9.33 1.66 -10.38
N LEU A 182 -9.24 1.01 -9.20
CA LEU A 182 -9.17 -0.44 -9.07
C LEU A 182 -10.39 -1.12 -9.71
N LEU A 183 -11.59 -0.64 -9.39
CA LEU A 183 -12.85 -1.19 -9.93
C LEU A 183 -12.95 -1.00 -11.45
N THR A 184 -12.63 0.20 -11.94
CA THR A 184 -12.64 0.50 -13.37
C THR A 184 -11.66 -0.37 -14.15
N GLU A 185 -10.45 -0.58 -13.62
CA GLU A 185 -9.46 -1.44 -14.27
C GLU A 185 -9.86 -2.92 -14.30
N THR A 186 -10.78 -3.34 -13.42
CA THR A 186 -11.36 -4.69 -13.48
C THR A 186 -12.54 -4.81 -14.46
N GLY A 187 -13.00 -3.72 -15.06
CA GLY A 187 -14.13 -3.69 -15.99
C GLY A 187 -15.48 -3.45 -15.33
N LEU A 188 -15.51 -3.11 -14.05
CA LEU A 188 -16.72 -2.73 -13.32
C LEU A 188 -17.03 -1.23 -13.54
N LEU A 189 -18.32 -0.89 -13.58
CA LEU A 189 -18.78 0.48 -13.77
C LEU A 189 -18.99 1.13 -12.39
N ASN A 190 -18.19 2.16 -12.06
CA ASN A 190 -18.36 2.91 -10.82
C ASN A 190 -19.54 3.88 -10.92
N ALA A 191 -20.61 3.61 -10.18
CA ALA A 191 -21.84 4.40 -10.20
C ALA A 191 -21.72 5.74 -9.44
N ALA A 192 -20.59 6.04 -8.78
CA ALA A 192 -20.37 7.29 -8.08
C ALA A 192 -20.42 8.52 -9.00
N GLY A 193 -20.05 8.35 -10.27
CA GLY A 193 -20.12 9.39 -11.29
C GLY A 193 -21.55 9.91 -11.51
N ASP A 194 -22.56 9.05 -11.39
CA ASP A 194 -23.96 9.41 -11.54
C ASP A 194 -24.47 10.28 -10.35
N LEU A 195 -23.73 10.31 -9.24
CA LEU A 195 -23.93 11.21 -8.11
C LEU A 195 -23.10 12.50 -8.19
N GLY A 196 -22.34 12.69 -9.27
CA GLY A 196 -21.45 13.82 -9.46
C GLY A 196 -20.13 13.72 -8.68
N PHE A 197 -19.76 12.55 -8.18
CA PHE A 197 -18.54 12.35 -7.41
C PHE A 197 -17.41 11.82 -8.29
N SER A 198 -16.44 12.68 -8.64
CA SER A 198 -15.23 12.25 -9.35
C SER A 198 -14.19 11.64 -8.39
N PHE A 199 -13.83 12.35 -7.32
CA PHE A 199 -12.92 11.81 -6.30
C PHE A 199 -13.65 11.03 -5.23
N GLY A 200 -14.76 11.59 -4.72
CA GLY A 200 -15.64 10.99 -3.72
C GLY A 200 -16.50 12.03 -3.05
N GLY A 201 -17.48 11.56 -2.29
CA GLY A 201 -18.43 12.42 -1.58
C GLY A 201 -19.33 11.63 -0.64
N PHE A 202 -20.11 12.35 0.17
CA PHE A 202 -21.10 11.74 1.06
C PHE A 202 -22.45 11.69 0.36
N ALA A 203 -23.01 10.48 0.21
CA ALA A 203 -24.33 10.24 -0.33
C ALA A 203 -25.32 9.95 0.79
N SER A 204 -26.55 10.47 0.68
CA SER A 204 -27.64 10.08 1.57
C SER A 204 -28.14 8.68 1.25
N LEU A 205 -28.86 8.06 2.18
CA LEU A 205 -29.51 6.75 1.95
C LEU A 205 -30.46 6.79 0.77
N GLU A 206 -31.22 7.87 0.64
CA GLU A 206 -32.18 8.07 -0.46
C GLU A 206 -31.47 8.17 -1.81
N ALA A 207 -30.34 8.87 -1.88
CA ALA A 207 -29.55 8.96 -3.10
C ALA A 207 -28.99 7.60 -3.52
N ILE A 208 -28.45 6.81 -2.57
CA ILE A 208 -27.93 5.46 -2.82
C ILE A 208 -29.03 4.52 -3.33
N VAL A 209 -30.18 4.52 -2.64
CA VAL A 209 -31.31 3.66 -3.00
C VAL A 209 -31.91 4.08 -4.37
N SER A 210 -31.96 5.38 -4.65
CA SER A 210 -32.49 5.90 -5.93
C SER A 210 -31.54 5.63 -7.11
N LEU A 211 -30.22 5.60 -6.86
CA LEU A 211 -29.18 5.31 -7.85
C LEU A 211 -29.27 3.88 -8.41
N ARG A 212 -29.72 2.93 -7.58
CA ARG A 212 -29.89 1.51 -7.92
C ARG A 212 -28.67 0.87 -8.57
N PRO A 213 -27.46 0.94 -7.95
CA PRO A 213 -26.35 0.11 -8.41
C PRO A 213 -26.73 -1.38 -8.28
N ASP A 214 -26.12 -2.25 -9.09
CA ASP A 214 -26.32 -3.68 -9.00
C ASP A 214 -25.82 -4.23 -7.65
N PHE A 215 -24.66 -3.71 -7.22
CA PHE A 215 -24.02 -4.05 -5.94
C PHE A 215 -23.44 -2.82 -5.26
N ILE A 216 -23.40 -2.87 -3.93
CA ILE A 216 -22.53 -1.99 -3.15
C ILE A 216 -21.25 -2.74 -2.80
N VAL A 217 -20.11 -2.04 -2.89
CA VAL A 217 -18.81 -2.57 -2.44
C VAL A 217 -18.53 -2.00 -1.06
N VAL A 218 -18.39 -2.87 -0.07
CA VAL A 218 -18.23 -2.50 1.34
C VAL A 218 -17.02 -3.18 1.96
N SER A 219 -16.48 -2.60 3.04
CA SER A 219 -15.30 -3.14 3.71
C SER A 219 -15.59 -4.28 4.70
N GLN A 220 -16.84 -4.40 5.14
CA GLN A 220 -17.25 -5.38 6.16
C GLN A 220 -18.74 -5.73 6.02
N THR A 221 -19.10 -6.90 6.54
CA THR A 221 -20.47 -7.38 6.72
C THR A 221 -20.81 -7.65 8.20
N GLY A 222 -20.23 -6.90 9.14
CA GLY A 222 -20.49 -7.09 10.57
C GLY A 222 -21.93 -6.76 10.95
N ASN A 223 -22.50 -7.50 11.92
CA ASN A 223 -23.85 -7.27 12.45
C ASN A 223 -23.89 -6.21 13.55
N HIS A 224 -22.74 -5.69 13.95
CA HIS A 224 -22.63 -4.69 15.00
C HIS A 224 -21.76 -3.54 14.53
N ALA A 225 -22.26 -2.31 14.65
CA ALA A 225 -21.47 -1.11 14.42
C ALA A 225 -20.57 -0.84 15.62
N SER A 226 -19.28 -0.61 15.40
CA SER A 226 -18.39 -0.14 16.44
C SER A 226 -18.55 1.36 16.73
N ASP A 227 -19.19 2.10 15.82
CA ASP A 227 -19.48 3.52 15.93
C ASP A 227 -20.59 3.96 14.96
N ASP A 228 -21.03 5.24 15.08
CA ASP A 228 -22.08 5.82 14.23
C ASP A 228 -21.75 5.81 12.73
N GLY A 229 -20.47 5.84 12.39
CA GLY A 229 -20.06 5.80 10.98
C GLY A 229 -20.33 4.44 10.33
N GLN A 230 -20.13 3.35 11.08
CA GLN A 230 -20.46 2.00 10.63
C GLN A 230 -21.97 1.74 10.71
N ALA A 231 -22.69 2.37 11.65
CA ALA A 231 -24.14 2.26 11.76
C ALA A 231 -24.87 2.62 10.47
N PHE A 232 -24.30 3.52 9.65
CA PHE A 232 -24.83 3.84 8.32
C PHE A 232 -24.95 2.60 7.43
N LEU A 233 -23.91 1.74 7.40
CA LEU A 233 -23.87 0.53 6.57
C LEU A 233 -24.83 -0.57 7.06
N LEU A 234 -25.27 -0.48 8.31
CA LEU A 234 -26.22 -1.40 8.95
C LEU A 234 -27.65 -0.83 8.98
N HIS A 235 -27.89 0.32 8.33
CA HIS A 235 -29.22 0.92 8.32
C HIS A 235 -30.24 -0.03 7.66
N PRO A 236 -31.43 -0.27 8.27
CA PRO A 236 -32.43 -1.23 7.77
C PRO A 236 -32.86 -0.99 6.31
N ALA A 237 -32.92 0.28 5.88
CA ALA A 237 -33.23 0.60 4.49
C ALA A 237 -32.12 0.08 3.55
N LEU A 238 -30.83 0.25 3.92
CA LEU A 238 -29.72 -0.24 3.11
C LEU A 238 -29.71 -1.77 3.06
N GLU A 239 -29.99 -2.42 4.18
CA GLU A 239 -30.08 -3.89 4.25
C GLU A 239 -31.22 -4.45 3.38
N ARG A 240 -32.37 -3.77 3.36
CA ARG A 240 -33.52 -4.16 2.53
C ARG A 240 -33.23 -4.10 1.02
N PHE A 241 -32.50 -3.08 0.55
CA PHE A 241 -32.18 -2.88 -0.87
C PHE A 241 -30.91 -3.60 -1.30
N TYR A 242 -29.97 -3.74 -0.36
CA TYR A 242 -28.66 -4.39 -0.56
C TYR A 242 -28.43 -5.45 0.52
N PRO A 243 -29.17 -6.57 0.47
CA PRO A 243 -28.92 -7.73 1.33
C PRO A 243 -27.53 -8.33 1.01
N PRO A 244 -27.03 -9.31 1.78
CA PRO A 244 -25.69 -9.89 1.59
C PRO A 244 -25.36 -10.33 0.16
N GLU A 245 -26.38 -10.77 -0.61
CA GLU A 245 -26.23 -11.21 -2.00
C GLU A 245 -25.95 -10.05 -2.95
N LYS A 246 -26.29 -8.82 -2.56
CA LYS A 246 -26.01 -7.57 -3.30
C LYS A 246 -24.86 -6.76 -2.72
N ARG A 247 -24.05 -7.36 -1.84
CA ARG A 247 -22.85 -6.74 -1.28
C ARG A 247 -21.61 -7.49 -1.75
N ILE A 248 -20.64 -6.76 -2.28
CA ILE A 248 -19.28 -7.22 -2.57
C ILE A 248 -18.42 -6.74 -1.40
N VAL A 249 -17.72 -7.66 -0.75
CA VAL A 249 -16.93 -7.35 0.45
C VAL A 249 -15.43 -7.36 0.13
N ILE A 250 -14.79 -6.21 0.26
CA ILE A 250 -13.34 -6.08 0.16
C ILE A 250 -12.85 -5.42 1.44
N PRO A 251 -12.10 -6.12 2.31
CA PRO A 251 -11.59 -5.54 3.54
C PRO A 251 -10.78 -4.25 3.29
N GLU A 252 -11.12 -3.17 3.99
CA GLU A 252 -10.54 -1.84 3.81
C GLU A 252 -9.00 -1.86 3.91
N ARG A 253 -8.46 -2.62 4.87
CA ARG A 253 -7.00 -2.81 5.04
C ARG A 253 -6.26 -3.34 3.80
N MET A 254 -6.97 -3.94 2.83
CA MET A 254 -6.38 -4.41 1.57
C MET A 254 -6.28 -3.30 0.51
N THR A 255 -7.08 -2.24 0.64
CA THR A 255 -7.15 -1.15 -0.34
C THR A 255 -6.70 0.20 0.21
N GLU A 256 -6.52 0.35 1.52
CA GLU A 256 -6.13 1.60 2.16
C GLU A 256 -4.76 2.08 1.69
N CYS A 257 -3.80 1.17 1.53
CA CYS A 257 -2.42 1.50 1.24
C CYS A 257 -2.03 1.54 -0.24
N GLY A 258 -2.83 0.98 -1.12
CA GLY A 258 -2.46 0.94 -2.55
C GLY A 258 -1.14 0.20 -2.86
N GLY A 259 -0.64 -0.61 -1.93
CA GLY A 259 0.65 -1.29 -2.03
C GLY A 259 0.54 -2.79 -2.32
N VAL A 260 1.35 -3.59 -1.63
CA VAL A 260 1.49 -5.04 -1.84
C VAL A 260 0.23 -5.87 -1.55
N LEU A 261 -0.73 -5.35 -0.79
CA LEU A 261 -1.99 -6.06 -0.50
C LEU A 261 -3.03 -5.97 -1.62
N LEU A 262 -2.74 -5.24 -2.71
CA LEU A 262 -3.69 -5.08 -3.82
C LEU A 262 -3.99 -6.38 -4.56
N ALA A 263 -3.02 -7.27 -4.67
CA ALA A 263 -3.26 -8.58 -5.27
C ALA A 263 -4.28 -9.37 -4.44
N ASP A 264 -4.20 -9.30 -3.10
CA ASP A 264 -5.16 -9.94 -2.20
C ASP A 264 -6.55 -9.29 -2.30
N ALA A 265 -6.61 -7.94 -2.45
CA ALA A 265 -7.87 -7.23 -2.69
C ALA A 265 -8.54 -7.66 -4.00
N LEU A 266 -7.76 -7.82 -5.08
CA LEU A 266 -8.25 -8.28 -6.38
C LEU A 266 -8.69 -9.76 -6.34
N ASP A 267 -8.00 -10.60 -5.59
CA ASP A 267 -8.41 -11.99 -5.39
C ASP A 267 -9.69 -12.08 -4.55
N ALA A 268 -9.83 -11.24 -3.51
CA ALA A 268 -11.08 -11.10 -2.76
C ALA A 268 -12.22 -10.63 -3.67
N LEU A 269 -12.00 -9.59 -4.48
CA LEU A 269 -12.98 -9.13 -5.47
C LEU A 269 -13.36 -10.25 -6.44
N THR A 270 -12.40 -11.02 -6.93
CA THR A 270 -12.63 -12.17 -7.83
C THR A 270 -13.54 -13.22 -7.18
N ALA A 271 -13.29 -13.54 -5.92
CA ALA A 271 -14.11 -14.49 -5.15
C ALA A 271 -15.55 -13.98 -4.97
N GLU A 272 -15.70 -12.70 -4.63
CA GLU A 272 -16.99 -12.04 -4.46
C GLU A 272 -17.78 -11.96 -5.78
N LEU A 273 -17.15 -11.60 -6.89
CA LEU A 273 -17.79 -11.60 -8.21
C LEU A 273 -18.30 -12.99 -8.61
N LYS A 274 -17.56 -14.04 -8.28
CA LYS A 274 -18.01 -15.42 -8.48
C LYS A 274 -19.16 -15.82 -7.56
N ARG A 275 -19.21 -15.28 -6.33
CA ARG A 275 -20.28 -15.53 -5.36
C ARG A 275 -21.60 -14.88 -5.81
N VAL A 276 -21.57 -13.59 -6.16
CA VAL A 276 -22.78 -12.83 -6.54
C VAL A 276 -23.27 -13.15 -7.97
N GLY A 277 -22.46 -13.80 -8.76
CA GLY A 277 -22.79 -14.14 -10.15
C GLY A 277 -23.32 -15.54 -10.36
N ARG A 278 -23.59 -16.25 -9.26
CA ARG A 278 -24.29 -17.55 -9.26
C ARG A 278 -25.78 -17.31 -9.15
#